data_29224c912911e068bbf5bdbdb307e322
#
_entry.id   29224c912911e068bbf5bdbdb307e322
#
_cell.length_a   1.000
_cell.length_b   1.000
_cell.length_c   1.000
_cell.angle_alpha   90.00
_cell.angle_beta   90.00
_cell.angle_gamma   90.00
#
_symmetry.space_group_name_H-M   'P 1'
#
loop_
_entity.id
_entity.type
_entity.pdbx_description
1 polymer ?
#
loop_
_entity_poly.entity_id
_entity_poly.type
_entity_poly.pdbx_seq_one_letter_code
_entity_poly.pdbx_strand_id
1 'polypeptide(L)'
;IGEGYATADTLSQSLGYATVAAFDSGNLPHVAAQMREQFPDKPILIAGDNDLHQELIDGKNPGRTKAQEAAKSVEGKAIFPIFAPGEQAYPAGVEPIDPEKARANKLTPEQQEAINQMKRFTDFNDLATKSSLGREALDRQVRSEVGLAIEKHQERIEQKRLEQVQTQAEKQQPRRAMSR
;
A
#
# COMPACT_ATOMS: atom_id res chain seq x y z
N ILE A 1 -1.43 8.30 0.64
CA ILE A 1 -2.88 8.08 0.53
C ILE A 1 -3.23 6.88 1.41
N GLY A 2 -4.20 7.02 2.31
CA GLY A 2 -4.74 5.91 3.12
C GLY A 2 -6.09 5.44 2.56
N GLU A 3 -6.40 4.16 2.71
CA GLU A 3 -7.70 3.63 2.31
C GLU A 3 -8.82 4.26 3.14
N GLY A 4 -8.74 4.15 4.48
CA GLY A 4 -9.71 4.70 5.42
C GLY A 4 -9.27 6.03 6.03
N TYR A 5 -10.22 6.78 6.60
CA TYR A 5 -9.94 8.04 7.30
C TYR A 5 -9.02 7.83 8.52
N ALA A 6 -9.29 6.82 9.36
CA ALA A 6 -8.50 6.55 10.55
C ALA A 6 -7.04 6.21 10.20
N THR A 7 -6.83 5.42 9.15
CA THR A 7 -5.49 5.13 8.61
C THR A 7 -4.80 6.40 8.13
N ALA A 8 -5.48 7.25 7.36
CA ALA A 8 -4.91 8.50 6.85
C ALA A 8 -4.53 9.47 7.98
N ASP A 9 -5.39 9.63 9.00
CA ASP A 9 -5.11 10.47 10.16
C ASP A 9 -3.93 9.93 10.98
N THR A 10 -3.90 8.63 11.25
CA THR A 10 -2.80 7.97 11.95
C THR A 10 -1.46 8.16 11.25
N LEU A 11 -1.43 8.02 9.92
CA LEU A 11 -0.25 8.26 9.11
C LEU A 11 0.18 9.73 9.11
N SER A 12 -0.78 10.67 9.02
CA SER A 12 -0.50 12.10 9.10
C SER A 12 0.16 12.49 10.41
N GLN A 13 -0.35 11.97 11.51
CA GLN A 13 0.22 12.21 12.85
C GLN A 13 1.62 11.61 13.01
N SER A 14 1.89 10.44 12.42
CA SER A 14 3.19 9.78 12.46
C SER A 14 4.26 10.50 11.63
N LEU A 15 3.89 10.92 10.43
CA LEU A 15 4.81 11.45 9.43
C LEU A 15 4.97 12.97 9.51
N GLY A 16 3.98 13.69 10.04
CA GLY A 16 3.90 15.15 9.97
C GLY A 16 3.60 15.68 8.55
N TYR A 17 3.14 14.81 7.64
CA TYR A 17 2.74 15.15 6.29
C TYR A 17 1.23 15.13 6.14
N ALA A 18 0.70 15.96 5.24
CA ALA A 18 -0.69 15.83 4.81
C ALA A 18 -0.91 14.47 4.15
N THR A 19 -1.94 13.76 4.58
CA THR A 19 -2.40 12.51 3.97
C THR A 19 -3.80 12.66 3.42
N VAL A 20 -4.13 11.84 2.42
CA VAL A 20 -5.43 11.85 1.76
C VAL A 20 -6.13 10.54 2.05
N ALA A 21 -7.38 10.56 2.50
CA ALA A 21 -8.21 9.39 2.67
C ALA A 21 -9.02 9.13 1.40
N ALA A 22 -8.98 7.88 0.91
CA ALA A 22 -9.79 7.45 -0.22
C ALA A 22 -11.22 7.07 0.18
N PHE A 23 -11.45 6.79 1.47
CA PHE A 23 -12.69 6.33 2.11
C PHE A 23 -13.17 4.93 1.72
N ASP A 24 -12.57 4.30 0.71
CA ASP A 24 -12.91 2.97 0.23
C ASP A 24 -11.78 2.44 -0.66
N SER A 25 -11.55 1.12 -0.65
CA SER A 25 -10.52 0.49 -1.49
C SER A 25 -10.77 0.70 -2.99
N GLY A 26 -12.03 0.71 -3.42
CA GLY A 26 -12.42 0.97 -4.80
C GLY A 26 -12.09 2.37 -5.28
N ASN A 27 -12.01 3.35 -4.37
CA ASN A 27 -11.64 4.73 -4.70
C ASN A 27 -10.12 4.95 -4.80
N LEU A 28 -9.29 4.06 -4.24
CA LEU A 28 -7.84 4.22 -4.24
C LEU A 28 -7.24 4.54 -5.62
N PRO A 29 -7.61 3.86 -6.73
CA PRO A 29 -7.08 4.18 -8.04
C PRO A 29 -7.47 5.58 -8.53
N HIS A 30 -8.70 6.02 -8.26
CA HIS A 30 -9.19 7.34 -8.67
C HIS A 30 -8.51 8.47 -7.89
N VAL A 31 -8.39 8.32 -6.57
CA VAL A 31 -7.70 9.29 -5.72
C VAL A 31 -6.22 9.34 -6.05
N ALA A 32 -5.58 8.20 -6.30
CA ALA A 32 -4.18 8.14 -6.71
C ALA A 32 -3.94 8.88 -8.03
N ALA A 33 -4.81 8.68 -9.03
CA ALA A 33 -4.73 9.37 -10.32
C ALA A 33 -4.85 10.90 -10.17
N GLN A 34 -5.82 11.38 -9.39
CA GLN A 34 -5.98 12.80 -9.08
C GLN A 34 -4.77 13.38 -8.36
N MET A 35 -4.20 12.66 -7.39
CA MET A 35 -2.99 13.10 -6.70
C MET A 35 -1.77 13.13 -7.62
N ARG A 36 -1.65 12.21 -8.58
CA ARG A 36 -0.59 12.24 -9.59
C ARG A 36 -0.73 13.43 -10.53
N GLU A 37 -1.96 13.74 -10.94
CA GLU A 37 -2.24 14.94 -11.79
C GLU A 37 -1.89 16.24 -11.05
N GLN A 38 -2.30 16.33 -9.79
CA GLN A 38 -2.05 17.52 -8.97
C GLN A 38 -0.58 17.67 -8.54
N PHE A 39 0.11 16.55 -8.32
CA PHE A 39 1.51 16.51 -7.85
C PHE A 39 2.36 15.59 -8.73
N PRO A 40 2.64 16.00 -9.99
CA PRO A 40 3.31 15.13 -10.98
C PRO A 40 4.71 14.68 -10.56
N ASP A 41 5.42 15.51 -9.79
CA ASP A 41 6.81 15.29 -9.38
C ASP A 41 6.96 14.85 -7.93
N LYS A 42 5.89 14.34 -7.29
CA LYS A 42 5.97 13.86 -5.92
C LYS A 42 5.89 12.33 -5.84
N PRO A 43 6.64 11.69 -4.93
CA PRO A 43 6.43 10.27 -4.68
C PRO A 43 5.03 10.05 -4.10
N ILE A 44 4.35 9.00 -4.54
CA ILE A 44 3.03 8.61 -4.03
C ILE A 44 3.13 7.26 -3.34
N LEU A 45 2.70 7.21 -2.08
CA LEU A 45 2.54 5.99 -1.33
C LEU A 45 1.06 5.73 -1.10
N ILE A 46 0.65 4.48 -1.26
CA ILE A 46 -0.69 3.99 -1.00
C ILE A 46 -0.64 3.04 0.18
N ALA A 47 -1.22 3.44 1.30
CA ALA A 47 -1.39 2.61 2.48
C ALA A 47 -2.70 1.85 2.35
N GLY A 48 -2.60 0.58 2.03
CA GLY A 48 -3.74 -0.33 1.87
C GLY A 48 -3.94 -1.20 3.09
N ASP A 49 -5.13 -1.73 3.22
CA ASP A 49 -5.49 -2.71 4.21
C ASP A 49 -4.98 -4.11 3.81
N ASN A 50 -4.72 -4.95 4.79
CA ASN A 50 -4.31 -6.33 4.59
C ASN A 50 -5.39 -7.28 5.13
N ASP A 51 -6.40 -7.53 4.30
CA ASP A 51 -7.60 -8.29 4.64
C ASP A 51 -7.37 -9.81 4.61
N LEU A 52 -6.40 -10.32 5.38
CA LEU A 52 -6.08 -11.75 5.41
C LEU A 52 -7.26 -12.62 5.82
N HIS A 53 -8.18 -12.11 6.64
CA HIS A 53 -9.40 -12.79 7.00
C HIS A 53 -10.33 -13.02 5.80
N GLN A 54 -10.40 -12.09 4.85
CA GLN A 54 -11.17 -12.26 3.61
C GLN A 54 -10.45 -13.21 2.65
N GLU A 55 -9.13 -13.10 2.55
CA GLU A 55 -8.31 -14.02 1.76
C GLU A 55 -8.50 -15.47 2.21
N LEU A 56 -8.61 -15.70 3.53
CA LEU A 56 -8.89 -17.03 4.10
C LEU A 56 -10.29 -17.54 3.75
N ILE A 57 -11.31 -16.67 3.68
CA ILE A 57 -12.71 -17.02 3.43
C ILE A 57 -12.98 -17.29 1.96
N ASP A 58 -12.52 -16.42 1.08
CA ASP A 58 -12.89 -16.45 -0.35
C ASP A 58 -11.72 -16.26 -1.32
N GLY A 59 -10.49 -16.29 -0.81
CA GLY A 59 -9.28 -16.18 -1.61
C GLY A 59 -8.99 -14.78 -2.14
N LYS A 60 -9.62 -13.75 -1.58
CA LYS A 60 -9.48 -12.36 -2.05
C LYS A 60 -9.04 -11.43 -0.93
N ASN A 61 -8.13 -10.54 -1.25
CA ASN A 61 -7.67 -9.47 -0.38
C ASN A 61 -7.88 -8.13 -1.12
N PRO A 62 -9.09 -7.56 -1.05
CA PRO A 62 -9.45 -6.40 -1.85
C PRO A 62 -8.62 -5.16 -1.51
N GLY A 63 -8.39 -4.87 -0.22
CA GLY A 63 -7.56 -3.75 0.21
C GLY A 63 -6.15 -3.84 -0.39
N ARG A 64 -5.52 -5.02 -0.28
CA ARG A 64 -4.20 -5.26 -0.86
C ARG A 64 -4.18 -5.14 -2.38
N THR A 65 -5.14 -5.76 -3.06
CA THR A 65 -5.22 -5.75 -4.53
C THR A 65 -5.42 -4.33 -5.05
N LYS A 66 -6.36 -3.59 -4.47
CA LYS A 66 -6.68 -2.21 -4.90
C LYS A 66 -5.55 -1.22 -4.61
N ALA A 67 -4.89 -1.35 -3.47
CA ALA A 67 -3.72 -0.53 -3.16
C ALA A 67 -2.56 -0.78 -4.14
N GLN A 68 -2.31 -2.03 -4.52
CA GLN A 68 -1.28 -2.38 -5.51
C GLN A 68 -1.64 -1.88 -6.92
N GLU A 69 -2.90 -2.03 -7.35
CA GLU A 69 -3.39 -1.48 -8.62
C GLU A 69 -3.23 0.05 -8.67
N ALA A 70 -3.67 0.75 -7.62
CA ALA A 70 -3.55 2.19 -7.50
C ALA A 70 -2.08 2.66 -7.55
N ALA A 71 -1.20 2.00 -6.77
CA ALA A 71 0.22 2.34 -6.75
C ALA A 71 0.86 2.15 -8.13
N LYS A 72 0.56 1.03 -8.80
CA LYS A 72 1.08 0.73 -10.14
C LYS A 72 0.64 1.77 -11.17
N SER A 73 -0.61 2.22 -11.13
CA SER A 73 -1.15 3.17 -12.12
C SER A 73 -0.50 4.55 -12.06
N VAL A 74 0.08 4.93 -10.92
CA VAL A 74 0.71 6.24 -10.71
C VAL A 74 2.22 6.17 -10.51
N GLU A 75 2.85 5.04 -10.83
CA GLU A 75 4.27 4.79 -10.54
C GLU A 75 4.64 5.08 -9.07
N GLY A 76 3.71 4.76 -8.17
CA GLY A 76 3.86 4.88 -6.72
C GLY A 76 4.27 3.56 -6.06
N LYS A 77 4.13 3.50 -4.73
CA LYS A 77 4.39 2.31 -3.92
C LYS A 77 3.20 2.00 -3.01
N ALA A 78 2.73 0.75 -3.02
CA ALA A 78 1.80 0.26 -2.02
C ALA A 78 2.58 -0.19 -0.77
N ILE A 79 2.06 0.14 0.40
CA ILE A 79 2.59 -0.25 1.70
C ILE A 79 1.48 -0.86 2.55
N PHE A 80 1.84 -1.83 3.39
CA PHE A 80 0.90 -2.56 4.24
C PHE A 80 1.48 -2.69 5.64
N PRO A 81 0.64 -2.70 6.69
CA PRO A 81 1.10 -2.87 8.05
C PRO A 81 1.67 -4.26 8.28
N ILE A 82 2.75 -4.34 9.05
CA ILE A 82 3.35 -5.58 9.53
C ILE A 82 3.08 -5.66 11.03
N PHE A 83 2.28 -6.61 11.42
CA PHE A 83 1.87 -6.86 12.80
C PHE A 83 2.82 -7.82 13.53
N ALA A 84 2.64 -7.95 14.84
CA ALA A 84 3.40 -8.93 15.61
C ALA A 84 3.08 -10.37 15.19
N PRO A 85 4.02 -11.29 15.35
CA PRO A 85 3.77 -12.70 15.08
C PRO A 85 2.51 -13.21 15.81
N GLY A 86 1.60 -13.82 15.07
CA GLY A 86 0.35 -14.37 15.59
C GLY A 86 -0.87 -13.44 15.54
N GLU A 87 -0.69 -12.11 15.47
CA GLU A 87 -1.82 -11.17 15.49
C GLU A 87 -2.75 -11.28 14.27
N GLN A 88 -2.20 -11.56 13.09
CA GLN A 88 -2.97 -11.83 11.87
C GLN A 88 -3.13 -13.31 11.55
N ALA A 89 -2.56 -14.21 12.37
CA ALA A 89 -2.57 -15.64 12.10
C ALA A 89 -3.93 -16.25 12.44
N TYR A 90 -4.34 -17.22 11.63
CA TYR A 90 -5.45 -18.10 12.01
C TYR A 90 -5.01 -18.98 13.18
N PRO A 91 -5.80 -19.06 14.28
CA PRO A 91 -5.37 -19.74 15.50
C PRO A 91 -5.08 -21.23 15.28
N ALA A 92 -3.98 -21.70 15.85
CA ALA A 92 -3.66 -23.11 15.86
C ALA A 92 -4.72 -23.90 16.67
N GLY A 93 -5.14 -25.05 16.12
CA GLY A 93 -6.13 -25.93 16.77
C GLY A 93 -7.60 -25.64 16.42
N VAL A 94 -7.87 -24.55 15.71
CA VAL A 94 -9.19 -24.32 15.09
C VAL A 94 -9.22 -25.00 13.73
N GLU A 95 -10.33 -25.73 13.43
CA GLU A 95 -10.48 -26.37 12.11
C GLU A 95 -10.34 -25.36 10.97
N PRO A 96 -9.65 -25.72 9.88
CA PRO A 96 -9.54 -24.86 8.69
C PRO A 96 -10.92 -24.44 8.17
N ILE A 97 -11.01 -23.22 7.65
CA ILE A 97 -12.24 -22.70 7.07
C ILE A 97 -12.42 -23.32 5.67
N ASP A 98 -13.59 -23.93 5.48
CA ASP A 98 -14.09 -24.31 4.18
C ASP A 98 -14.76 -23.07 3.54
N PRO A 99 -14.27 -22.57 2.38
CA PRO A 99 -14.83 -21.39 1.74
C PRO A 99 -16.31 -21.53 1.39
N GLU A 100 -16.79 -22.72 1.05
CA GLU A 100 -18.21 -22.95 0.75
C GLU A 100 -19.08 -22.83 2.00
N LYS A 101 -18.61 -23.37 3.14
CA LYS A 101 -19.29 -23.20 4.42
C LYS A 101 -19.27 -21.75 4.88
N ALA A 102 -18.17 -21.04 4.66
CA ALA A 102 -18.06 -19.62 4.97
C ALA A 102 -19.07 -18.77 4.17
N ARG A 103 -19.15 -18.98 2.87
CA ARG A 103 -20.14 -18.31 1.99
C ARG A 103 -21.59 -18.64 2.36
N ALA A 104 -21.83 -19.85 2.82
CA ALA A 104 -23.15 -20.28 3.29
C ALA A 104 -23.47 -19.83 4.74
N ASN A 105 -22.58 -19.03 5.37
CA ASN A 105 -22.68 -18.61 6.78
C ASN A 105 -22.83 -19.79 7.78
N LYS A 106 -22.09 -20.87 7.52
CA LYS A 106 -22.09 -22.13 8.29
C LYS A 106 -20.78 -22.37 9.04
N LEU A 107 -20.13 -21.31 9.49
CA LEU A 107 -18.93 -21.42 10.32
C LEU A 107 -19.28 -21.82 11.75
N THR A 108 -18.37 -22.56 12.37
CA THR A 108 -18.48 -22.83 13.81
C THR A 108 -18.24 -21.56 14.63
N PRO A 109 -18.70 -21.52 15.90
CA PRO A 109 -18.39 -20.37 16.77
C PRO A 109 -16.89 -20.09 16.90
N GLU A 110 -16.06 -21.12 16.96
CA GLU A 110 -14.60 -21.03 17.06
C GLU A 110 -13.99 -20.43 15.77
N GLN A 111 -14.48 -20.86 14.60
CA GLN A 111 -14.06 -20.30 13.31
C GLN A 111 -14.48 -18.83 13.17
N GLN A 112 -15.69 -18.49 13.61
CA GLN A 112 -16.17 -17.11 13.58
C GLN A 112 -15.34 -16.20 14.50
N GLU A 113 -15.00 -16.68 15.69
CA GLU A 113 -14.13 -15.95 16.62
C GLU A 113 -12.72 -15.77 16.04
N ALA A 114 -12.17 -16.81 15.41
CA ALA A 114 -10.87 -16.72 14.73
C ALA A 114 -10.86 -15.63 13.65
N ILE A 115 -11.92 -15.58 12.82
CA ILE A 115 -12.08 -14.50 11.82
C ILE A 115 -12.17 -13.13 12.50
N ASN A 116 -12.94 -13.01 13.57
CA ASN A 116 -13.11 -11.75 14.30
C ASN A 116 -11.77 -11.29 14.92
N GLN A 117 -10.94 -12.20 15.39
CA GLN A 117 -9.59 -11.86 15.85
C GLN A 117 -8.72 -11.32 14.72
N MET A 118 -8.69 -12.00 13.56
CA MET A 118 -7.92 -11.54 12.41
C MET A 118 -8.39 -10.16 11.90
N LYS A 119 -9.70 -9.88 11.92
CA LYS A 119 -10.28 -8.58 11.52
C LYS A 119 -9.82 -7.40 12.37
N ARG A 120 -9.27 -7.64 13.54
CA ARG A 120 -8.75 -6.59 14.42
C ARG A 120 -7.44 -5.99 13.95
N PHE A 121 -6.78 -6.62 12.99
CA PHE A 121 -5.42 -6.31 12.56
C PHE A 121 -5.36 -6.23 11.04
N THR A 122 -5.85 -5.14 10.46
CA THR A 122 -5.93 -4.98 8.99
C THR A 122 -5.19 -3.76 8.47
N ASP A 123 -5.18 -2.66 9.20
CA ASP A 123 -4.67 -1.38 8.73
C ASP A 123 -3.59 -0.76 9.66
N PHE A 124 -3.01 0.36 9.25
CA PHE A 124 -1.99 1.05 10.04
C PHE A 124 -2.54 1.69 11.32
N ASN A 125 -3.82 2.04 11.38
CA ASN A 125 -4.45 2.49 12.62
C ASN A 125 -4.57 1.33 13.62
N ASP A 126 -4.90 0.14 13.15
CA ASP A 126 -4.90 -1.08 13.97
C ASP A 126 -3.48 -1.40 14.50
N LEU A 127 -2.46 -1.25 13.66
CA LEU A 127 -1.06 -1.40 14.09
C LEU A 127 -0.72 -0.44 15.23
N ALA A 128 -1.15 0.82 15.14
CA ALA A 128 -0.87 1.82 16.16
C ALA A 128 -1.64 1.62 17.47
N THR A 129 -2.88 1.11 17.39
CA THR A 129 -3.85 1.16 18.50
C THR A 129 -4.20 -0.18 19.11
N LYS A 130 -4.03 -1.29 18.37
CA LYS A 130 -4.46 -2.64 18.78
C LYS A 130 -3.31 -3.64 18.83
N SER A 131 -2.28 -3.47 17.99
CA SER A 131 -1.11 -4.36 17.98
C SER A 131 -0.26 -4.20 19.23
N SER A 132 0.34 -5.30 19.68
CA SER A 132 1.36 -5.28 20.74
C SER A 132 2.62 -4.50 20.34
N LEU A 133 2.85 -4.30 19.04
CA LEU A 133 3.95 -3.49 18.53
C LEU A 133 3.71 -1.99 18.68
N GLY A 134 2.46 -1.55 18.65
CA GLY A 134 2.03 -0.18 18.94
C GLY A 134 2.57 0.89 17.99
N ARG A 135 2.44 2.14 18.45
CA ARG A 135 2.78 3.34 17.66
C ARG A 135 4.24 3.42 17.23
N GLU A 136 5.16 2.96 18.07
CA GLU A 136 6.58 2.98 17.69
C GLU A 136 6.90 2.12 16.48
N ALA A 137 6.24 0.97 16.35
CA ALA A 137 6.42 0.11 15.18
C ALA A 137 5.79 0.74 13.93
N LEU A 138 4.61 1.35 14.06
CA LEU A 138 4.03 2.16 13.00
C LEU A 138 5.04 3.21 12.51
N ASP A 139 5.55 4.03 13.41
CA ASP A 139 6.46 5.13 13.06
C ASP A 139 7.72 4.63 12.35
N ARG A 140 8.31 3.53 12.81
CA ARG A 140 9.47 2.90 12.15
C ARG A 140 9.12 2.40 10.75
N GLN A 141 8.01 1.66 10.60
CA GLN A 141 7.61 1.08 9.32
C GLN A 141 7.33 2.18 8.28
N VAL A 142 6.48 3.15 8.61
CA VAL A 142 6.09 4.18 7.65
C VAL A 142 7.23 5.13 7.30
N ARG A 143 8.05 5.54 8.26
CA ARG A 143 9.21 6.41 7.99
C ARG A 143 10.24 5.71 7.11
N SER A 144 10.50 4.42 7.34
CA SER A 144 11.36 3.61 6.49
C SER A 144 10.82 3.54 5.05
N GLU A 145 9.54 3.24 4.90
CA GLU A 145 8.89 3.13 3.59
C GLU A 145 8.85 4.46 2.83
N VAL A 146 8.61 5.57 3.54
CA VAL A 146 8.66 6.92 2.97
C VAL A 146 10.08 7.28 2.52
N GLY A 147 11.09 7.00 3.35
CA GLY A 147 12.50 7.24 3.01
C GLY A 147 12.90 6.52 1.72
N LEU A 148 12.64 5.21 1.65
CA LEU A 148 12.92 4.41 0.46
C LEU A 148 12.17 4.89 -0.80
N ALA A 149 10.91 5.34 -0.63
CA ALA A 149 10.13 5.86 -1.75
C ALA A 149 10.68 7.19 -2.27
N ILE A 150 11.14 8.07 -1.39
CA ILE A 150 11.78 9.35 -1.75
C ILE A 150 13.09 9.10 -2.50
N GLU A 151 13.97 8.24 -1.98
CA GLU A 151 15.24 7.88 -2.63
C GLU A 151 15.01 7.33 -4.04
N LYS A 152 14.17 6.32 -4.16
CA LYS A 152 13.85 5.72 -5.47
C LYS A 152 13.22 6.72 -6.45
N HIS A 153 12.43 7.64 -5.96
CA HIS A 153 11.81 8.68 -6.78
C HIS A 153 12.88 9.68 -7.29
N GLN A 154 13.82 10.09 -6.44
CA GLN A 154 14.92 10.96 -6.80
C GLN A 154 15.84 10.32 -7.85
N GLU A 155 16.21 9.05 -7.67
CA GLU A 155 16.98 8.29 -8.65
C GLU A 155 16.29 8.26 -10.03
N ARG A 156 14.97 8.01 -10.04
CA ARG A 156 14.20 7.99 -11.28
C ARG A 156 14.14 9.35 -11.99
N ILE A 157 14.01 10.45 -11.24
CA ILE A 157 14.05 11.79 -11.79
C ILE A 157 15.42 12.08 -12.43
N GLU A 158 16.49 11.72 -11.73
CA GLU A 158 17.83 11.95 -12.24
C GLU A 158 18.13 11.11 -13.49
N GLN A 159 17.70 9.84 -13.51
CA GLN A 159 17.81 9.02 -14.73
C GLN A 159 17.08 9.65 -15.93
N LYS A 160 15.83 10.07 -15.74
CA LYS A 160 15.06 10.73 -16.81
C LYS A 160 15.75 11.99 -17.31
N ARG A 161 16.34 12.77 -16.40
CA ARG A 161 17.10 13.99 -16.75
C ARG A 161 18.34 13.65 -17.60
N LEU A 162 19.10 12.62 -17.20
CA LEU A 162 20.28 12.19 -17.95
C LEU A 162 19.91 11.68 -19.36
N GLU A 163 18.86 10.88 -19.48
CA GLU A 163 18.33 10.41 -20.76
C GLU A 163 17.92 11.57 -21.69
N GLN A 164 17.26 12.58 -21.12
CA GLN A 164 16.87 13.79 -21.90
C GLN A 164 18.09 14.55 -22.41
N VAL A 165 19.11 14.72 -21.57
CA VAL A 165 20.37 15.39 -21.97
C VAL A 165 21.08 14.60 -23.08
N GLN A 166 21.18 13.28 -22.97
CA GLN A 166 21.77 12.43 -24.00
C GLN A 166 21.01 12.52 -25.33
N THR A 167 19.69 12.43 -25.28
CA THR A 167 18.83 12.53 -26.47
C THR A 167 18.98 13.90 -27.17
N GLN A 168 19.11 14.99 -26.40
CA GLN A 168 19.34 16.30 -26.95
C GLN A 168 20.73 16.43 -27.58
N ALA A 169 21.77 15.88 -26.95
CA ALA A 169 23.12 15.88 -27.48
C ALA A 169 23.22 15.08 -28.79
N GLU A 170 22.57 13.92 -28.88
CA GLU A 170 22.51 13.13 -30.12
C GLU A 170 21.81 13.86 -31.26
N LYS A 171 20.72 14.59 -30.97
CA LYS A 171 20.01 15.41 -32.00
C LYS A 171 20.81 16.59 -32.48
N GLN A 172 21.76 17.10 -31.71
CA GLN A 172 22.61 18.24 -32.05
C GLN A 172 23.91 17.85 -32.77
N GLN A 173 24.27 16.55 -32.83
CA GLN A 173 25.40 16.10 -33.62
C GLN A 173 25.12 16.29 -35.13
N PRO A 174 25.93 17.09 -35.87
CA PRO A 174 25.72 17.28 -37.28
C PRO A 174 25.90 15.92 -37.97
N ARG A 175 24.92 15.54 -38.81
CA ARG A 175 25.07 14.37 -39.70
C ARG A 175 26.33 14.63 -40.55
N ARG A 176 27.41 13.91 -40.26
CA ARG A 176 28.57 13.86 -41.14
C ARG A 176 28.06 13.44 -42.51
N ALA A 177 28.05 14.40 -43.45
CA ALA A 177 27.77 14.11 -44.83
C ALA A 177 28.81 13.07 -45.32
N MET A 178 28.34 11.88 -45.63
CA MET A 178 29.14 10.92 -46.41
C MET A 178 29.26 11.51 -47.81
N SER A 179 30.30 12.29 -48.03
CA SER A 179 30.75 12.60 -49.41
C SER A 179 31.42 11.37 -49.97
N ARG A 180 30.83 10.83 -50.99
CA ARG A 180 31.46 9.87 -51.88
C ARG A 180 32.31 10.65 -52.90
#